data_c1864282f64800d4a37a9077f8ae1014
#
_entry.id   c1864282f64800d4a37a9077f8ae1014
#
_cell.length_a   1.000
_cell.length_b   1.000
_cell.length_c   1.000
_cell.angle_alpha   90.00
_cell.angle_beta   90.00
_cell.angle_gamma   90.00
#
_symmetry.space_group_name_H-M   'P 1'
#
loop_
_entity.id
_entity.type
_entity.pdbx_description
1 polymer ?
#
loop_
_entity_poly.entity_id
_entity_poly.type
_entity_poly.pdbx_seq_one_letter_code
_entity_poly.pdbx_strand_id
1 'polypeptide(L)'
;SKTCIIHNDWRFDNVILDPKNPTQVIGVLDWEMATLGDPLMDLGSALAYWVEDTDNQIFKATRRQPTHLKGMFTRQQVVDYYLQKTGLSTDNWTFYEVFGIFRLAVIAQQIYYRYYHKQTNNPAFKDFWIVIHALHIRALKLIGLQKIEANELAQKYIAKFKELMPK
;
A
#
# COMPACT_ATOMS: atom_id res chain seq x y z
N SER A 1 -14.59 -6.44 -16.27
CA SER A 1 -13.71 -5.30 -15.98
C SER A 1 -13.55 -4.43 -17.23
N LYS A 2 -13.49 -3.12 -17.09
CA LYS A 2 -13.23 -2.20 -18.20
C LYS A 2 -11.74 -1.85 -18.19
N THR A 3 -11.08 -1.97 -19.33
CA THR A 3 -9.72 -1.44 -19.49
C THR A 3 -9.77 0.06 -19.67
N CYS A 4 -9.05 0.80 -18.86
CA CYS A 4 -8.91 2.26 -18.97
C CYS A 4 -7.47 2.68 -18.64
N ILE A 5 -7.18 3.98 -18.76
CA ILE A 5 -5.94 4.53 -18.23
C ILE A 5 -6.01 4.47 -16.70
N ILE A 6 -5.02 3.84 -16.09
CA ILE A 6 -4.83 3.77 -14.65
C ILE A 6 -3.56 4.50 -14.26
N HIS A 7 -3.57 5.14 -13.08
CA HIS A 7 -2.48 5.97 -12.59
C HIS A 7 -1.32 5.15 -12.01
N ASN A 8 -1.65 4.06 -11.32
CA ASN A 8 -0.73 3.16 -10.63
C ASN A 8 0.05 3.74 -9.44
N ASP A 9 -0.04 5.02 -9.15
CA ASP A 9 0.53 5.63 -7.94
C ASP A 9 -0.39 6.72 -7.39
N TRP A 10 -1.70 6.43 -7.34
CA TRP A 10 -2.68 7.37 -6.81
C TRP A 10 -2.51 7.55 -5.29
N ARG A 11 -2.17 8.80 -4.90
CA ARG A 11 -2.01 9.22 -3.51
C ARG A 11 -2.39 10.69 -3.37
N PHE A 12 -2.65 11.15 -2.13
CA PHE A 12 -3.01 12.54 -1.89
C PHE A 12 -1.89 13.54 -2.23
N ASP A 13 -0.63 13.12 -2.12
CA ASP A 13 0.52 13.92 -2.50
C ASP A 13 0.69 14.08 -4.03
N ASN A 14 -0.06 13.31 -4.83
CA ASN A 14 -0.11 13.41 -6.28
C ASN A 14 -1.34 14.19 -6.79
N VAL A 15 -2.03 14.95 -5.92
CA VAL A 15 -3.16 15.79 -6.33
C VAL A 15 -2.92 17.26 -6.02
N ILE A 16 -3.42 18.13 -6.90
CA ILE A 16 -3.44 19.59 -6.67
C ILE A 16 -4.88 19.98 -6.35
N LEU A 17 -5.06 20.64 -5.22
CA LEU A 17 -6.35 21.18 -4.80
C LEU A 17 -6.46 22.66 -5.18
N ASP A 18 -7.67 23.10 -5.47
CA ASP A 18 -7.94 24.52 -5.68
C ASP A 18 -7.67 25.30 -4.37
N PRO A 19 -6.80 26.33 -4.38
CA PRO A 19 -6.48 27.11 -3.18
C PRO A 19 -7.68 27.89 -2.61
N LYS A 20 -8.70 28.15 -3.44
CA LYS A 20 -9.93 28.80 -3.02
C LYS A 20 -11.01 27.83 -2.55
N ASN A 21 -10.96 26.59 -3.04
CA ASN A 21 -11.88 25.53 -2.68
C ASN A 21 -11.10 24.19 -2.51
N PRO A 22 -10.50 23.94 -1.34
CA PRO A 22 -9.65 22.78 -1.12
C PRO A 22 -10.37 21.42 -1.18
N THR A 23 -11.68 21.39 -1.43
CA THR A 23 -12.43 20.17 -1.74
C THR A 23 -12.44 19.83 -3.22
N GLN A 24 -11.92 20.71 -4.08
CA GLN A 24 -11.87 20.53 -5.53
C GLN A 24 -10.47 20.15 -5.98
N VAL A 25 -10.35 19.01 -6.64
CA VAL A 25 -9.13 18.58 -7.33
C VAL A 25 -9.07 19.30 -8.68
N ILE A 26 -7.99 20.04 -8.92
CA ILE A 26 -7.73 20.76 -10.17
C ILE A 26 -6.59 20.19 -11.00
N GLY A 27 -5.84 19.23 -10.45
CA GLY A 27 -4.76 18.55 -11.16
C GLY A 27 -4.39 17.24 -10.50
N VAL A 28 -3.86 16.33 -11.32
CA VAL A 28 -3.29 15.05 -10.91
C VAL A 28 -1.88 14.97 -11.49
N LEU A 29 -0.92 14.69 -10.62
CA LEU A 29 0.52 14.65 -10.94
C LEU A 29 1.03 13.22 -11.01
N ASP A 30 2.27 13.08 -11.50
CA ASP A 30 3.07 11.86 -11.43
C ASP A 30 2.50 10.67 -12.21
N TRP A 31 2.20 10.91 -13.47
CA TRP A 31 1.66 9.93 -14.40
C TRP A 31 2.70 8.95 -14.98
N GLU A 32 3.93 8.97 -14.51
CA GLU A 32 5.02 8.15 -15.07
C GLU A 32 4.77 6.64 -14.98
N MET A 33 3.93 6.21 -14.00
CA MET A 33 3.53 4.82 -13.82
C MET A 33 2.24 4.46 -14.56
N ALA A 34 1.64 5.41 -15.27
CA ALA A 34 0.35 5.21 -15.92
C ALA A 34 0.42 4.19 -17.05
N THR A 35 -0.63 3.40 -17.17
CA THR A 35 -0.78 2.39 -18.23
C THR A 35 -2.26 2.10 -18.50
N LEU A 36 -2.52 1.26 -19.48
CA LEU A 36 -3.84 0.67 -19.67
C LEU A 36 -4.02 -0.52 -18.73
N GLY A 37 -5.09 -0.53 -17.95
CA GLY A 37 -5.35 -1.59 -16.99
C GLY A 37 -6.74 -1.56 -16.39
N ASP A 38 -6.95 -2.43 -15.40
CA ASP A 38 -8.19 -2.51 -14.64
C ASP A 38 -8.22 -1.42 -13.55
N PRO A 39 -9.23 -0.54 -13.52
CA PRO A 39 -9.35 0.51 -12.51
C PRO A 39 -9.43 -0.01 -11.06
N LEU A 40 -9.89 -1.25 -10.85
CA LEU A 40 -9.90 -1.85 -9.52
C LEU A 40 -8.50 -2.27 -9.05
N MET A 41 -7.58 -2.59 -9.97
CA MET A 41 -6.16 -2.79 -9.63
C MET A 41 -5.51 -1.48 -9.18
N ASP A 42 -5.87 -0.36 -9.81
CA ASP A 42 -5.41 0.97 -9.39
C ASP A 42 -5.91 1.35 -8.01
N LEU A 43 -7.21 1.13 -7.76
CA LEU A 43 -7.81 1.34 -6.44
C LEU A 43 -7.14 0.46 -5.37
N GLY A 44 -6.91 -0.83 -5.64
CA GLY A 44 -6.21 -1.73 -4.73
C GLY A 44 -4.79 -1.26 -4.42
N SER A 45 -4.07 -0.76 -5.44
CA SER A 45 -2.73 -0.18 -5.27
C SER A 45 -2.75 1.09 -4.41
N ALA A 46 -3.72 1.99 -4.61
CA ALA A 46 -3.90 3.20 -3.80
C ALA A 46 -4.20 2.85 -2.34
N LEU A 47 -5.09 1.87 -2.10
CA LEU A 47 -5.48 1.44 -0.75
C LEU A 47 -4.40 0.66 0.00
N ALA A 48 -3.36 0.15 -0.67
CA ALA A 48 -2.20 -0.42 0.00
C ALA A 48 -1.44 0.63 0.83
N TYR A 49 -1.46 1.90 0.43
CA TYR A 49 -0.90 3.03 1.18
C TYR A 49 -1.85 3.61 2.24
N TRP A 50 -3.11 3.16 2.26
CA TRP A 50 -4.13 3.70 3.15
C TRP A 50 -4.00 3.10 4.55
N VAL A 51 -3.60 3.93 5.51
CA VAL A 51 -3.46 3.55 6.92
C VAL A 51 -4.65 4.06 7.69
N GLU A 52 -5.33 3.17 8.41
CA GLU A 52 -6.46 3.49 9.29
C GLU A 52 -5.99 3.61 10.74
N ASP A 53 -6.79 4.29 11.57
CA ASP A 53 -6.49 4.40 13.01
C ASP A 53 -6.57 3.04 13.74
N THR A 54 -7.28 2.10 13.19
CA THR A 54 -7.39 0.72 13.68
C THR A 54 -6.23 -0.19 13.29
N ASP A 55 -5.35 0.24 12.38
CA ASP A 55 -4.20 -0.54 11.95
C ASP A 55 -3.17 -0.72 13.08
N ASN A 56 -2.33 -1.74 12.96
CA ASN A 56 -1.28 -2.01 13.94
C ASN A 56 -0.19 -0.92 13.93
N GLN A 57 0.66 -0.92 14.95
CA GLN A 57 1.68 0.11 15.15
C GLN A 57 2.70 0.19 14.00
N ILE A 58 3.00 -0.93 13.32
CA ILE A 58 3.94 -0.95 12.19
C ILE A 58 3.36 -0.13 11.04
N PHE A 59 2.10 -0.37 10.67
CA PHE A 59 1.44 0.41 9.61
C PHE A 59 1.26 1.88 10.01
N LYS A 60 0.91 2.17 11.26
CA LYS A 60 0.81 3.54 11.77
C LYS A 60 2.15 4.28 11.69
N ALA A 61 3.27 3.60 11.96
CA ALA A 61 4.61 4.18 11.86
C ALA A 61 5.04 4.45 10.41
N THR A 62 4.48 3.73 9.44
CA THR A 62 4.82 3.87 8.01
C THR A 62 3.88 4.78 7.23
N ARG A 63 2.88 5.36 7.89
CA ARG A 63 1.90 6.24 7.23
C ARG A 63 2.57 7.43 6.54
N ARG A 64 2.15 7.69 5.32
CA ARG A 64 2.60 8.81 4.47
C ARG A 64 1.47 9.79 4.17
N GLN A 65 0.22 9.41 4.44
CA GLN A 65 -0.98 10.16 4.10
C GLN A 65 -1.85 10.35 5.35
N PRO A 66 -2.72 11.37 5.40
CA PRO A 66 -3.56 11.68 6.56
C PRO A 66 -4.80 10.77 6.69
N THR A 67 -4.77 9.58 6.11
CA THR A 67 -5.91 8.66 5.99
C THR A 67 -6.41 8.07 7.33
N HIS A 68 -5.62 8.22 8.40
CA HIS A 68 -5.95 7.79 9.76
C HIS A 68 -6.73 8.86 10.56
N LEU A 69 -6.88 10.07 10.03
CA LEU A 69 -7.54 11.16 10.75
C LEU A 69 -9.05 10.92 10.89
N LYS A 70 -9.61 11.44 11.99
CA LYS A 70 -11.06 11.38 12.22
C LYS A 70 -11.82 12.04 11.07
N GLY A 71 -12.80 11.35 10.53
CA GLY A 71 -13.60 11.79 9.39
C GLY A 71 -13.13 11.26 8.04
N MET A 72 -11.94 10.66 7.96
CA MET A 72 -11.50 9.94 6.77
C MET A 72 -12.25 8.62 6.61
N PHE A 73 -12.48 8.23 5.36
CA PHE A 73 -13.08 6.93 5.04
C PHE A 73 -12.15 5.78 5.44
N THR A 74 -12.74 4.68 5.89
CA THR A 74 -12.05 3.39 5.96
C THR A 74 -11.77 2.86 4.54
N ARG A 75 -10.85 1.92 4.41
CA ARG A 75 -10.60 1.25 3.12
C ARG A 75 -11.88 0.68 2.51
N GLN A 76 -12.70 0.03 3.33
CA GLN A 76 -13.97 -0.52 2.88
C GLN A 76 -14.93 0.57 2.38
N GLN A 77 -15.05 1.69 3.10
CA GLN A 77 -15.88 2.81 2.68
C GLN A 77 -15.40 3.44 1.37
N VAL A 78 -14.08 3.51 1.15
CA VAL A 78 -13.53 3.99 -0.14
C VAL A 78 -13.92 3.03 -1.28
N VAL A 79 -13.81 1.72 -1.07
CA VAL A 79 -14.21 0.71 -2.06
C VAL A 79 -15.70 0.85 -2.39
N ASP A 80 -16.56 0.86 -1.39
CA ASP A 80 -18.01 0.95 -1.56
C ASP A 80 -18.40 2.24 -2.31
N TYR A 81 -17.80 3.36 -1.92
CA TYR A 81 -18.02 4.64 -2.57
C TYR A 81 -17.54 4.64 -4.03
N TYR A 82 -16.36 4.08 -4.29
CA TYR A 82 -15.81 4.00 -5.64
C TYR A 82 -16.67 3.14 -6.56
N LEU A 83 -17.08 1.95 -6.11
CA LEU A 83 -17.97 1.06 -6.87
C LEU A 83 -19.30 1.72 -7.15
N GLN A 84 -19.91 2.39 -6.14
CA GLN A 84 -21.16 3.13 -6.31
C GLN A 84 -21.03 4.25 -7.36
N LYS A 85 -19.91 5.02 -7.34
CA LYS A 85 -19.73 6.17 -8.23
C LYS A 85 -19.38 5.78 -9.67
N THR A 86 -18.68 4.67 -9.84
CA THR A 86 -18.23 4.22 -11.17
C THR A 86 -19.18 3.23 -11.84
N GLY A 87 -20.10 2.63 -11.08
CA GLY A 87 -20.94 1.54 -11.54
C GLY A 87 -20.18 0.24 -11.82
N LEU A 88 -18.93 0.14 -11.34
CA LEU A 88 -18.15 -1.09 -11.40
C LEU A 88 -18.60 -2.05 -10.31
N SER A 89 -18.36 -3.34 -10.55
CA SER A 89 -18.64 -4.41 -9.58
C SER A 89 -17.52 -5.44 -9.59
N THR A 90 -17.37 -6.14 -8.47
CA THR A 90 -16.47 -7.28 -8.34
C THR A 90 -17.00 -8.25 -7.28
N ASP A 91 -16.92 -9.54 -7.55
CA ASP A 91 -17.23 -10.60 -6.59
C ASP A 91 -16.00 -10.99 -5.76
N ASN A 92 -14.84 -10.45 -6.09
CA ASN A 92 -13.58 -10.80 -5.44
C ASN A 92 -12.71 -9.55 -5.20
N TRP A 93 -13.16 -8.69 -4.28
CA TRP A 93 -12.36 -7.53 -3.88
C TRP A 93 -11.02 -7.92 -3.25
N THR A 94 -10.97 -9.05 -2.54
CA THR A 94 -9.75 -9.55 -1.90
C THR A 94 -8.59 -9.69 -2.89
N PHE A 95 -8.86 -10.09 -4.14
CA PHE A 95 -7.82 -10.15 -5.18
C PHE A 95 -7.15 -8.80 -5.39
N TYR A 96 -7.93 -7.73 -5.53
CA TYR A 96 -7.41 -6.38 -5.79
C TYR A 96 -6.66 -5.81 -4.59
N GLU A 97 -7.14 -6.07 -3.39
CA GLU A 97 -6.46 -5.65 -2.16
C GLU A 97 -5.12 -6.38 -1.99
N VAL A 98 -5.08 -7.69 -2.18
CA VAL A 98 -3.85 -8.48 -2.12
C VAL A 98 -2.87 -8.08 -3.22
N PHE A 99 -3.35 -7.82 -4.44
CA PHE A 99 -2.52 -7.31 -5.53
C PHE A 99 -1.83 -5.99 -5.16
N GLY A 100 -2.58 -5.03 -4.61
CA GLY A 100 -2.02 -3.74 -4.18
C GLY A 100 -0.97 -3.89 -3.09
N ILE A 101 -1.24 -4.73 -2.09
CA ILE A 101 -0.30 -5.05 -1.01
C ILE A 101 0.97 -5.72 -1.56
N PHE A 102 0.82 -6.70 -2.45
CA PHE A 102 1.95 -7.37 -3.09
C PHE A 102 2.82 -6.39 -3.89
N ARG A 103 2.19 -5.55 -4.71
CA ARG A 103 2.88 -4.52 -5.47
C ARG A 103 3.68 -3.58 -4.57
N LEU A 104 3.08 -3.09 -3.48
CA LEU A 104 3.76 -2.24 -2.51
C LEU A 104 4.93 -2.97 -1.82
N ALA A 105 4.77 -4.24 -1.49
CA ALA A 105 5.84 -5.05 -0.91
C ALA A 105 7.03 -5.20 -1.88
N VAL A 106 6.77 -5.40 -3.17
CA VAL A 106 7.82 -5.48 -4.22
C VAL A 106 8.55 -4.15 -4.35
N ILE A 107 7.83 -3.01 -4.37
CA ILE A 107 8.45 -1.67 -4.41
C ILE A 107 9.34 -1.46 -3.17
N ALA A 108 8.83 -1.76 -1.98
CA ALA A 108 9.59 -1.64 -0.74
C ALA A 108 10.84 -2.55 -0.76
N GLN A 109 10.72 -3.78 -1.31
CA GLN A 109 11.84 -4.70 -1.47
C GLN A 109 12.91 -4.15 -2.41
N GLN A 110 12.54 -3.52 -3.52
CA GLN A 110 13.49 -2.90 -4.46
C GLN A 110 14.23 -1.73 -3.81
N ILE A 111 13.54 -0.91 -3.02
CA ILE A 111 14.14 0.20 -2.28
C ILE A 111 15.12 -0.34 -1.22
N TYR A 112 14.68 -1.34 -0.45
CA TYR A 112 15.53 -1.98 0.56
C TYR A 112 16.76 -2.65 -0.06
N TYR A 113 16.62 -3.33 -1.19
CA TYR A 113 17.73 -3.93 -1.93
C TYR A 113 18.81 -2.90 -2.28
N ARG A 114 18.42 -1.73 -2.80
CA ARG A 114 19.37 -0.64 -3.10
C ARG A 114 20.08 -0.13 -1.84
N TYR A 115 19.37 -0.03 -0.72
CA TYR A 115 19.94 0.35 0.56
C TYR A 115 20.94 -0.70 1.05
N TYR A 116 20.55 -1.96 1.05
CA TYR A 116 21.38 -3.08 1.48
C TYR A 116 22.70 -3.17 0.68
N HIS A 117 22.62 -2.98 -0.63
CA HIS A 117 23.77 -2.98 -1.53
C HIS A 117 24.50 -1.62 -1.62
N LYS A 118 24.24 -0.68 -0.68
CA LYS A 118 24.88 0.64 -0.59
C LYS A 118 24.75 1.50 -1.87
N GLN A 119 23.73 1.24 -2.68
CA GLN A 119 23.39 2.06 -3.85
C GLN A 119 22.65 3.34 -3.44
N THR A 120 22.16 3.41 -2.20
CA THR A 120 21.62 4.59 -1.53
C THR A 120 21.97 4.53 -0.04
N ASN A 121 22.23 5.70 0.56
CA ASN A 121 22.62 5.83 1.97
C ASN A 121 21.47 6.43 2.82
N ASN A 122 20.26 6.55 2.28
CA ASN A 122 19.14 7.15 3.03
C ASN A 122 18.75 6.25 4.22
N PRO A 123 18.93 6.73 5.48
CA PRO A 123 18.66 5.92 6.67
C PRO A 123 17.18 5.55 6.83
N ALA A 124 16.26 6.26 6.16
CA ALA A 124 14.83 5.93 6.18
C ALA A 124 14.54 4.55 5.59
N PHE A 125 15.44 3.99 4.77
CA PHE A 125 15.25 2.70 4.11
C PHE A 125 15.77 1.51 4.92
N LYS A 126 16.50 1.78 6.03
CA LYS A 126 17.11 0.75 6.87
C LYS A 126 16.11 -0.31 7.36
N ASP A 127 14.92 0.14 7.73
CA ASP A 127 13.91 -0.71 8.36
C ASP A 127 12.78 -1.15 7.41
N PHE A 128 12.94 -0.95 6.09
CA PHE A 128 11.94 -1.35 5.08
C PHE A 128 11.65 -2.85 5.07
N TRP A 129 12.61 -3.68 5.47
CA TRP A 129 12.39 -5.11 5.64
C TRP A 129 11.23 -5.42 6.62
N ILE A 130 11.04 -4.61 7.67
CA ILE A 130 9.92 -4.75 8.62
C ILE A 130 8.59 -4.50 7.90
N VAL A 131 8.56 -3.45 7.06
CA VAL A 131 7.37 -3.08 6.28
C VAL A 131 7.00 -4.19 5.30
N ILE A 132 8.00 -4.75 4.59
CA ILE A 132 7.81 -5.86 3.64
C ILE A 132 7.18 -7.06 4.34
N HIS A 133 7.68 -7.44 5.52
CA HIS A 133 7.11 -8.56 6.29
C HIS A 133 5.70 -8.25 6.82
N ALA A 134 5.44 -7.02 7.26
CA ALA A 134 4.11 -6.61 7.69
C ALA A 134 3.08 -6.69 6.54
N LEU A 135 3.46 -6.25 5.35
CA LEU A 135 2.63 -6.35 4.14
C LEU A 135 2.39 -7.83 3.75
N HIS A 136 3.43 -8.67 3.82
CA HIS A 136 3.29 -10.10 3.57
C HIS A 136 2.29 -10.76 4.54
N ILE A 137 2.43 -10.51 5.85
CA ILE A 137 1.51 -11.04 6.86
C ILE A 137 0.08 -10.54 6.61
N ARG A 138 -0.10 -9.27 6.24
CA ARG A 138 -1.41 -8.72 5.89
C ARG A 138 -2.03 -9.43 4.69
N ALA A 139 -1.24 -9.65 3.62
CA ALA A 139 -1.71 -10.38 2.45
C ALA A 139 -2.14 -11.82 2.78
N LEU A 140 -1.33 -12.55 3.58
CA LEU A 140 -1.67 -13.91 4.03
C LEU A 140 -2.96 -13.95 4.85
N LYS A 141 -3.21 -12.95 5.69
CA LYS A 141 -4.46 -12.84 6.45
C LYS A 141 -5.67 -12.68 5.53
N LEU A 142 -5.57 -11.86 4.51
CA LEU A 142 -6.67 -11.59 3.58
C LEU A 142 -7.07 -12.82 2.77
N ILE A 143 -6.12 -13.69 2.42
CA ILE A 143 -6.40 -14.93 1.69
C ILE A 143 -6.67 -16.14 2.59
N GLY A 144 -6.82 -15.92 3.91
CA GLY A 144 -7.19 -16.99 4.85
C GLY A 144 -6.08 -17.99 5.21
N LEU A 145 -4.83 -17.71 4.85
CA LEU A 145 -3.67 -18.59 5.17
C LEU A 145 -3.11 -18.31 6.58
N GLN A 146 -3.97 -18.07 7.56
CA GLN A 146 -3.60 -17.62 8.92
C GLN A 146 -3.04 -18.69 9.86
N LYS A 147 -2.75 -19.89 9.42
CA LYS A 147 -2.26 -20.97 10.32
C LYS A 147 -0.87 -20.74 10.92
N ILE A 148 -0.20 -19.66 10.54
CA ILE A 148 1.09 -19.28 11.14
C ILE A 148 0.80 -18.07 12.02
N GLU A 149 0.96 -18.20 13.33
CA GLU A 149 0.85 -17.06 14.23
C GLU A 149 1.81 -15.95 13.75
N ALA A 150 1.27 -14.74 13.59
CA ALA A 150 2.01 -13.60 13.03
C ALA A 150 3.31 -13.34 13.81
N ASN A 151 3.34 -13.67 15.12
CA ASN A 151 4.52 -13.58 15.97
C ASN A 151 5.58 -14.64 15.65
N GLU A 152 5.21 -15.88 15.35
CA GLU A 152 6.18 -16.94 15.00
C GLU A 152 6.83 -16.64 13.64
N LEU A 153 6.06 -16.19 12.67
CA LEU A 153 6.59 -15.81 11.36
C LEU A 153 7.53 -14.61 11.48
N ALA A 154 7.14 -13.58 12.23
CA ALA A 154 7.97 -12.43 12.49
C ALA A 154 9.27 -12.81 13.21
N GLN A 155 9.21 -13.65 14.25
CA GLN A 155 10.40 -14.13 14.97
C GLN A 155 11.30 -15.00 14.08
N LYS A 156 10.72 -15.89 13.27
CA LYS A 156 11.47 -16.73 12.33
C LYS A 156 12.19 -15.89 11.27
N TYR A 157 11.54 -14.86 10.73
CA TYR A 157 12.16 -13.94 9.78
C TYR A 157 13.21 -13.05 10.44
N ILE A 158 12.97 -12.55 11.66
CA ILE A 158 13.95 -11.75 12.42
C ILE A 158 15.20 -12.59 12.76
N ALA A 159 15.02 -13.84 13.19
CA ALA A 159 16.13 -14.75 13.49
C ALA A 159 16.96 -15.03 12.22
N LYS A 160 16.29 -15.42 11.13
CA LYS A 160 16.97 -15.71 9.86
C LYS A 160 17.65 -14.47 9.26
N PHE A 161 17.09 -13.29 9.48
CA PHE A 161 17.68 -12.04 9.01
C PHE A 161 18.92 -11.66 9.81
N LYS A 162 18.92 -11.88 11.13
CA LYS A 162 20.10 -11.68 11.98
C LYS A 162 21.27 -12.59 11.58
N GLU A 163 20.99 -13.80 11.09
CA GLU A 163 22.00 -14.73 10.58
C GLU A 163 22.60 -14.29 9.23
N LEU A 164 21.81 -13.57 8.41
CA LEU A 164 22.20 -13.09 7.09
C LEU A 164 22.89 -11.71 7.10
N MET A 165 22.84 -11.00 8.24
CA MET A 165 23.53 -9.70 8.37
C MET A 165 25.01 -9.96 8.66
N PRO A 166 25.92 -9.47 7.83
CA PRO A 166 27.34 -9.49 8.17
C PRO A 166 27.57 -8.66 9.45
N LYS A 167 28.37 -9.24 10.37
CA LYS A 167 28.82 -8.57 11.60
C LYS A 167 29.60 -7.32 11.27
#